data_95a0e087b0ac8994ac6a9c8451c29aa7
#
_entry.id   95a0e087b0ac8994ac6a9c8451c29aa7
#
_cell.length_a   1.000
_cell.length_b   1.000
_cell.length_c   1.000
_cell.angle_alpha   90.00
_cell.angle_beta   90.00
_cell.angle_gamma   90.00
#
_symmetry.space_group_name_H-M   'P 1'
#
loop_
_entity.id
_entity.type
_entity.pdbx_description
1 polymer ?
#
loop_
_entity_poly.entity_id
_entity_poly.type
_entity_poly.pdbx_seq_one_letter_code
_entity_poly.pdbx_strand_id
1 'polypeptide(L)'
;MIFKKYILYLMISFKKKIQQISNITLISIVLLICINFLLGWVWEIRTNIKFKNFEPYDEIVRKSLSLNKKDALTLFFETHVTAERYDYAPYLGFAENQGYDYKFVNVSAELGRKTISPFLCKKNIFLYGGSTTFGAGVTDDQTIASYLGQILIDNKKNICVKNYGRRSYYSFQESILLQKHILKETIKPNDIIIFLDGINEIGYRDPKNTNLLTQLFSISNQRYWNMQDIGFLVFLDSLTINQFVKLLLKKIDKKNTNEPKKIYTKDYFENIKITLENNIIFRENICKSYDLSCYNLLQPFATIHGMYFEKQIGGVNKSFVNDKDSIKFLKKRWDTLKEAKGVTNISDALANSKKLGYIDKVHYSPYANKRIAEKIFNIAFKDLD
;
A
#
# COMPACT_ATOMS: atom_id res chain seq x y z
N MET A 1 0.45 54.04 -58.87
CA MET A 1 -0.76 54.17 -58.02
C MET A 1 -1.50 52.83 -57.81
N ILE A 2 -1.65 51.99 -58.80
CA ILE A 2 -2.32 50.68 -58.77
C ILE A 2 -1.64 49.71 -57.80
N PHE A 3 -0.32 49.61 -57.81
CA PHE A 3 0.44 48.68 -56.94
C PHE A 3 0.30 48.94 -55.41
N LYS A 4 0.24 50.23 -55.02
CA LYS A 4 -0.06 50.60 -53.63
C LYS A 4 -1.46 50.19 -53.16
N LYS A 5 -2.46 50.33 -54.04
CA LYS A 5 -3.81 49.87 -53.69
C LYS A 5 -3.93 48.35 -53.55
N TYR A 6 -3.18 47.60 -54.36
CA TYR A 6 -3.13 46.12 -54.29
C TYR A 6 -2.49 45.63 -53.01
N ILE A 7 -1.37 46.21 -52.62
CA ILE A 7 -0.69 45.88 -51.33
C ILE A 7 -1.60 46.21 -50.16
N LEU A 8 -2.26 47.36 -50.15
CA LEU A 8 -3.17 47.74 -49.08
C LEU A 8 -4.36 46.77 -48.97
N TYR A 9 -4.92 46.31 -50.09
CA TYR A 9 -5.98 45.29 -50.12
C TYR A 9 -5.52 43.95 -49.53
N LEU A 10 -4.34 43.50 -49.91
CA LEU A 10 -3.76 42.27 -49.36
C LEU A 10 -3.52 42.38 -47.85
N MET A 11 -3.02 43.49 -47.34
CA MET A 11 -2.82 43.73 -45.90
C MET A 11 -4.15 43.73 -45.13
N ILE A 12 -5.20 44.35 -45.66
CA ILE A 12 -6.54 44.37 -45.03
C ILE A 12 -7.13 42.95 -45.00
N SER A 13 -7.03 42.22 -46.11
CA SER A 13 -7.51 40.84 -46.21
C SER A 13 -6.76 39.90 -45.21
N PHE A 14 -5.45 40.04 -45.11
CA PHE A 14 -4.61 39.29 -44.18
C PHE A 14 -4.98 39.61 -42.72
N LYS A 15 -5.12 40.89 -42.36
CA LYS A 15 -5.56 41.33 -41.03
C LYS A 15 -6.92 40.74 -40.65
N LYS A 16 -7.90 40.71 -41.55
CA LYS A 16 -9.22 40.09 -41.33
C LYS A 16 -9.10 38.58 -41.07
N LYS A 17 -8.27 37.87 -41.86
CA LYS A 17 -8.05 36.42 -41.63
C LYS A 17 -7.41 36.13 -40.26
N ILE A 18 -6.38 36.91 -39.85
CA ILE A 18 -5.78 36.77 -38.51
C ILE A 18 -6.81 37.01 -37.44
N GLN A 19 -7.65 38.03 -37.57
CA GLN A 19 -8.68 38.35 -36.58
C GLN A 19 -9.75 37.24 -36.49
N GLN A 20 -10.14 36.63 -37.61
CA GLN A 20 -11.04 35.48 -37.61
C GLN A 20 -10.43 34.26 -36.91
N ILE A 21 -9.15 33.93 -37.20
CA ILE A 21 -8.43 32.83 -36.55
C ILE A 21 -8.33 33.09 -35.04
N SER A 22 -7.98 34.31 -34.64
CA SER A 22 -7.88 34.68 -33.21
C SER A 22 -9.22 34.52 -32.49
N ASN A 23 -10.33 34.95 -33.10
CA ASN A 23 -11.67 34.82 -32.53
C ASN A 23 -12.08 33.34 -32.40
N ILE A 24 -11.83 32.52 -33.43
CA ILE A 24 -12.11 31.07 -33.37
C ILE A 24 -11.31 30.41 -32.27
N THR A 25 -10.02 30.74 -32.17
CA THR A 25 -9.14 30.20 -31.10
C THR A 25 -9.65 30.58 -29.71
N LEU A 26 -10.01 31.87 -29.52
CA LEU A 26 -10.55 32.35 -28.23
C LEU A 26 -11.85 31.63 -27.86
N ILE A 27 -12.80 31.51 -28.81
CA ILE A 27 -14.06 30.79 -28.59
C ILE A 27 -13.79 29.32 -28.24
N SER A 28 -12.85 28.66 -28.93
CA SER A 28 -12.48 27.27 -28.67
C SER A 28 -11.91 27.09 -27.28
N ILE A 29 -11.06 28.01 -26.82
CA ILE A 29 -10.50 27.99 -25.45
C ILE A 29 -11.61 28.14 -24.39
N VAL A 30 -12.52 29.13 -24.62
CA VAL A 30 -13.63 29.35 -23.69
C VAL A 30 -14.55 28.12 -23.64
N LEU A 31 -14.86 27.51 -24.76
CA LEU A 31 -15.65 26.27 -24.84
C LEU A 31 -14.97 25.12 -24.08
N LEU A 32 -13.67 24.92 -24.26
CA LEU A 32 -12.92 23.89 -23.53
C LEU A 32 -12.97 24.11 -22.03
N ILE A 33 -12.82 25.35 -21.58
CA ILE A 33 -12.93 25.72 -20.16
C ILE A 33 -14.34 25.40 -19.65
N CYS A 34 -15.39 25.82 -20.34
CA CYS A 34 -16.77 25.55 -19.95
C CYS A 34 -17.07 24.04 -19.90
N ILE A 35 -16.64 23.29 -20.92
CA ILE A 35 -16.79 21.83 -20.94
C ILE A 35 -16.06 21.19 -19.75
N ASN A 36 -14.83 21.64 -19.44
CA ASN A 36 -14.09 21.10 -18.30
C ASN A 36 -14.81 21.35 -16.96
N PHE A 37 -15.39 22.53 -16.75
CA PHE A 37 -16.20 22.84 -15.58
C PHE A 37 -17.47 21.99 -15.49
N LEU A 38 -18.22 21.86 -16.60
CA LEU A 38 -19.42 21.01 -16.65
C LEU A 38 -19.10 19.55 -16.34
N LEU A 39 -18.02 19.01 -16.92
CA LEU A 39 -17.57 17.65 -16.63
C LEU A 39 -17.11 17.50 -15.18
N GLY A 40 -16.46 18.51 -14.61
CA GLY A 40 -16.09 18.55 -13.19
C GLY A 40 -17.32 18.46 -12.28
N TRP A 41 -18.35 19.24 -12.58
CA TRP A 41 -19.62 19.23 -11.83
C TRP A 41 -20.34 17.87 -11.93
N VAL A 42 -20.45 17.31 -13.14
CA VAL A 42 -21.02 15.98 -13.36
C VAL A 42 -20.22 14.91 -12.61
N TRP A 43 -18.88 15.02 -12.60
CA TRP A 43 -18.01 14.12 -11.89
C TRP A 43 -18.23 14.19 -10.37
N GLU A 44 -18.34 15.38 -9.82
CA GLU A 44 -18.61 15.62 -8.41
C GLU A 44 -19.97 15.04 -7.98
N ILE A 45 -21.04 15.29 -8.74
CA ILE A 45 -22.37 14.70 -8.49
C ILE A 45 -22.28 13.16 -8.49
N ARG A 46 -21.65 12.59 -9.52
CA ARG A 46 -21.50 11.14 -9.63
C ARG A 46 -20.69 10.56 -8.46
N THR A 47 -19.65 11.25 -8.05
CA THR A 47 -18.79 10.85 -6.94
C THR A 47 -19.58 10.92 -5.63
N ASN A 48 -20.32 11.99 -5.40
CA ASN A 48 -21.17 12.17 -4.22
C ASN A 48 -22.27 11.10 -4.13
N ILE A 49 -22.94 10.76 -5.24
CA ILE A 49 -23.93 9.67 -5.31
C ILE A 49 -23.26 8.32 -4.99
N LYS A 50 -22.08 8.07 -5.56
CA LYS A 50 -21.32 6.83 -5.31
C LYS A 50 -20.90 6.72 -3.85
N PHE A 51 -20.41 7.81 -3.25
CA PHE A 51 -19.98 7.82 -1.86
C PHE A 51 -21.13 7.77 -0.86
N LYS A 52 -22.31 8.32 -1.20
CA LYS A 52 -23.49 8.26 -0.33
C LYS A 52 -23.93 6.82 0.00
N ASN A 53 -23.73 5.89 -0.95
CA ASN A 53 -24.08 4.48 -0.84
C ASN A 53 -22.85 3.58 -0.66
N PHE A 54 -21.65 4.17 -0.45
CA PHE A 54 -20.43 3.40 -0.33
C PHE A 54 -20.29 2.84 1.09
N GLU A 55 -20.30 1.53 1.20
CA GLU A 55 -20.02 0.77 2.42
C GLU A 55 -18.72 -0.03 2.21
N PRO A 56 -17.58 0.46 2.73
CA PRO A 56 -16.30 -0.21 2.54
C PRO A 56 -16.23 -1.55 3.29
N TYR A 57 -16.98 -1.67 4.38
CA TYR A 57 -17.04 -2.84 5.24
C TYR A 57 -18.48 -3.31 5.40
N ASP A 58 -18.71 -4.60 5.23
CA ASP A 58 -20.00 -5.21 5.55
C ASP A 58 -20.27 -5.19 7.07
N GLU A 59 -21.46 -5.64 7.47
CA GLU A 59 -21.87 -5.62 8.87
C GLU A 59 -20.99 -6.53 9.75
N ILE A 60 -20.54 -7.67 9.21
CA ILE A 60 -19.71 -8.64 9.95
C ILE A 60 -18.35 -8.03 10.25
N VAL A 61 -17.75 -7.39 9.24
CA VAL A 61 -16.46 -6.67 9.41
C VAL A 61 -16.64 -5.50 10.37
N ARG A 62 -17.68 -4.68 10.24
CA ARG A 62 -17.93 -3.56 11.17
C ARG A 62 -18.10 -4.03 12.61
N LYS A 63 -18.82 -5.11 12.84
CA LYS A 63 -18.95 -5.72 14.18
C LYS A 63 -17.61 -6.19 14.72
N SER A 64 -16.77 -6.78 13.88
CA SER A 64 -15.43 -7.21 14.29
C SER A 64 -14.51 -6.05 14.66
N LEU A 65 -14.68 -4.89 14.02
CA LEU A 65 -13.98 -3.65 14.32
C LEU A 65 -14.56 -2.89 15.51
N SER A 66 -15.74 -3.29 16.00
CA SER A 66 -16.52 -2.56 17.02
C SER A 66 -16.86 -1.12 16.59
N LEU A 67 -17.11 -0.91 15.30
CA LEU A 67 -17.38 0.40 14.72
C LEU A 67 -18.80 0.48 14.14
N ASN A 68 -19.43 1.65 14.30
CA ASN A 68 -20.63 1.99 13.57
C ASN A 68 -20.30 2.31 12.10
N LYS A 69 -21.33 2.47 11.26
CA LYS A 69 -21.18 2.71 9.80
C LYS A 69 -20.34 3.97 9.48
N LYS A 70 -20.56 5.08 10.23
CA LYS A 70 -19.86 6.35 10.04
C LYS A 70 -18.37 6.21 10.38
N ASP A 71 -18.06 5.60 11.52
CA ASP A 71 -16.70 5.43 11.99
C ASP A 71 -15.92 4.43 11.12
N ALA A 72 -16.58 3.38 10.65
CA ALA A 72 -15.99 2.43 9.70
C ALA A 72 -15.64 3.10 8.35
N LEU A 73 -16.49 4.02 7.89
CA LEU A 73 -16.20 4.82 6.70
C LEU A 73 -15.02 5.78 6.94
N THR A 74 -14.98 6.43 8.11
CA THR A 74 -13.86 7.30 8.52
C THR A 74 -12.54 6.50 8.55
N LEU A 75 -12.51 5.36 9.21
CA LEU A 75 -11.33 4.48 9.25
C LEU A 75 -10.88 4.05 7.84
N PHE A 76 -11.83 3.72 6.96
CA PHE A 76 -11.51 3.37 5.58
C PHE A 76 -10.78 4.50 4.86
N PHE A 77 -11.30 5.72 4.94
CA PHE A 77 -10.67 6.89 4.30
C PHE A 77 -9.32 7.22 4.93
N GLU A 78 -9.22 7.25 6.25
CA GLU A 78 -7.94 7.49 6.93
C GLU A 78 -6.88 6.48 6.50
N THR A 79 -7.24 5.19 6.43
CA THR A 79 -6.33 4.14 5.96
C THR A 79 -5.92 4.34 4.49
N HIS A 80 -6.82 4.82 3.61
CA HIS A 80 -6.51 5.04 2.19
C HIS A 80 -5.70 6.31 1.96
N VAL A 81 -6.04 7.40 2.64
CA VAL A 81 -5.30 8.67 2.56
C VAL A 81 -3.85 8.51 3.00
N THR A 82 -3.57 7.59 3.93
CA THR A 82 -2.18 7.31 4.34
C THR A 82 -1.30 6.85 3.18
N ALA A 83 -1.88 6.16 2.18
CA ALA A 83 -1.13 5.75 0.99
C ALA A 83 -0.77 6.92 0.06
N GLU A 84 -1.50 8.03 0.14
CA GLU A 84 -1.25 9.25 -0.63
C GLU A 84 -0.19 10.15 0.02
N ARG A 85 0.21 9.83 1.25
CA ARG A 85 1.22 10.57 2.02
C ARG A 85 2.65 10.06 1.81
N TYR A 86 2.83 9.12 0.91
CA TYR A 86 4.16 8.64 0.54
C TYR A 86 4.82 9.59 -0.46
N ASP A 87 6.07 9.96 -0.15
CA ASP A 87 6.96 10.65 -1.06
C ASP A 87 8.11 9.75 -1.47
N TYR A 88 8.83 10.17 -2.51
CA TYR A 88 10.03 9.47 -2.92
C TYR A 88 11.06 9.48 -1.78
N ALA A 89 11.58 8.30 -1.46
CA ALA A 89 12.64 8.11 -0.49
C ALA A 89 13.79 7.32 -1.14
N PRO A 90 15.02 7.86 -1.16
CA PRO A 90 16.17 7.15 -1.72
C PRO A 90 16.32 5.76 -1.12
N TYR A 91 16.62 4.77 -1.96
CA TYR A 91 16.78 3.34 -1.65
C TYR A 91 15.50 2.61 -1.22
N LEU A 92 14.55 3.28 -0.59
CA LEU A 92 13.25 2.72 -0.19
C LEU A 92 12.21 2.78 -1.32
N GLY A 93 12.41 3.67 -2.30
CA GLY A 93 11.46 4.00 -3.33
C GLY A 93 10.39 4.99 -2.85
N PHE A 94 9.78 4.76 -1.71
CA PHE A 94 8.81 5.64 -1.07
C PHE A 94 8.79 5.46 0.46
N ALA A 95 8.43 6.52 1.18
CA ALA A 95 8.21 6.52 2.62
C ALA A 95 7.27 7.68 3.00
N GLU A 96 6.69 7.63 4.18
CA GLU A 96 6.08 8.83 4.75
C GLU A 96 7.17 9.85 5.07
N ASN A 97 6.96 11.09 4.63
CA ASN A 97 7.85 12.22 4.94
C ASN A 97 7.36 13.05 6.13
N GLN A 98 6.08 12.93 6.48
CA GLN A 98 5.44 13.66 7.56
C GLN A 98 4.57 12.73 8.40
N GLY A 99 4.49 13.03 9.69
CA GLY A 99 3.52 12.42 10.58
C GLY A 99 2.10 12.93 10.28
N TYR A 100 1.11 12.20 10.73
CA TYR A 100 -0.29 12.60 10.68
C TYR A 100 -1.03 12.05 11.89
N ASP A 101 -2.03 12.82 12.34
CA ASP A 101 -2.84 12.52 13.51
C ASP A 101 -4.32 12.56 13.10
N TYR A 102 -4.93 11.38 12.95
CA TYR A 102 -6.32 11.20 12.59
C TYR A 102 -7.10 10.58 13.76
N LYS A 103 -8.39 10.38 13.57
CA LYS A 103 -9.23 9.78 14.62
C LYS A 103 -8.80 8.35 14.98
N PHE A 104 -8.46 7.54 13.99
CA PHE A 104 -8.20 6.10 14.14
C PHE A 104 -6.79 5.69 13.72
N VAL A 105 -6.13 6.47 12.86
CA VAL A 105 -4.84 6.11 12.27
C VAL A 105 -3.85 7.25 12.48
N ASN A 106 -2.90 7.04 13.39
CA ASN A 106 -1.92 8.03 13.78
C ASN A 106 -0.51 7.53 13.47
N VAL A 107 0.29 8.33 12.78
CA VAL A 107 1.67 8.01 12.40
C VAL A 107 2.59 9.16 12.73
N SER A 108 3.65 8.88 13.46
CA SER A 108 4.80 9.76 13.60
C SER A 108 5.83 9.44 12.53
N ALA A 109 6.44 10.46 11.92
CA ALA A 109 7.52 10.27 10.95
C ALA A 109 8.71 9.51 11.55
N GLU A 110 8.97 9.69 12.85
CA GLU A 110 10.10 9.07 13.57
C GLU A 110 9.74 7.75 14.24
N LEU A 111 8.57 7.69 14.86
CA LEU A 111 8.17 6.56 15.73
C LEU A 111 7.31 5.51 15.03
N GLY A 112 6.95 5.76 13.77
CA GLY A 112 6.04 4.90 13.03
C GLY A 112 4.57 5.06 13.45
N ARG A 113 3.74 4.04 13.21
CA ARG A 113 2.33 4.04 13.60
C ARG A 113 2.19 3.94 15.11
N LYS A 114 1.26 4.71 15.67
CA LYS A 114 0.93 4.70 17.10
C LYS A 114 0.60 3.29 17.60
N THR A 115 1.12 2.96 18.77
CA THR A 115 0.96 1.66 19.42
C THR A 115 0.60 1.81 20.89
N ILE A 116 -0.02 0.80 21.48
CA ILE A 116 -0.12 0.65 22.91
C ILE A 116 1.25 0.19 23.43
N SER A 117 1.82 0.92 24.39
CA SER A 117 3.12 0.62 24.98
C SER A 117 3.19 1.10 26.43
N PRO A 118 4.04 0.54 27.29
CA PRO A 118 4.31 1.08 28.61
C PRO A 118 4.78 2.55 28.54
N PHE A 119 4.60 3.29 29.61
CA PHE A 119 5.02 4.71 29.68
C PHE A 119 6.56 4.85 29.63
N LEU A 120 7.29 3.95 30.30
CA LEU A 120 8.75 3.90 30.29
C LEU A 120 9.21 2.53 29.85
N CYS A 121 10.14 2.49 28.91
CA CYS A 121 10.65 1.26 28.35
C CYS A 121 12.16 1.16 28.49
N LYS A 122 12.62 -0.01 28.97
CA LYS A 122 14.04 -0.35 29.03
C LYS A 122 14.58 -0.86 27.70
N LYS A 123 13.70 -1.40 26.87
CA LYS A 123 14.00 -2.08 25.61
C LYS A 123 12.89 -1.80 24.61
N ASN A 124 13.17 -1.90 23.32
CA ASN A 124 12.16 -1.76 22.28
C ASN A 124 12.06 -3.02 21.42
N ILE A 125 10.87 -3.25 20.91
CA ILE A 125 10.59 -4.12 19.76
C ILE A 125 10.33 -3.25 18.55
N PHE A 126 11.08 -3.47 17.48
CA PHE A 126 10.85 -2.82 16.19
C PHE A 126 10.18 -3.82 15.26
N LEU A 127 8.93 -3.58 14.94
CA LEU A 127 8.14 -4.44 14.07
C LEU A 127 8.13 -3.88 12.66
N TYR A 128 8.77 -4.59 11.72
CA TYR A 128 8.81 -4.28 10.29
C TYR A 128 7.89 -5.21 9.52
N GLY A 129 7.40 -4.76 8.38
CA GLY A 129 6.51 -5.53 7.51
C GLY A 129 5.72 -4.66 6.57
N GLY A 130 4.79 -5.28 5.85
CA GLY A 130 3.91 -4.64 4.88
C GLY A 130 2.69 -3.94 5.50
N SER A 131 1.62 -3.82 4.70
CA SER A 131 0.34 -3.20 5.11
C SER A 131 -0.36 -3.95 6.24
N THR A 132 -0.15 -5.24 6.37
CA THR A 132 -0.67 -6.08 7.47
C THR A 132 -0.04 -5.72 8.79
N THR A 133 1.27 -5.50 8.82
CA THR A 133 2.03 -5.04 9.99
C THR A 133 1.67 -3.60 10.33
N PHE A 134 1.58 -2.74 9.31
CA PHE A 134 1.03 -1.38 9.47
C PHE A 134 -0.34 -1.41 10.17
N GLY A 135 -1.15 -2.43 9.90
CA GLY A 135 -2.52 -2.56 10.41
C GLY A 135 -3.52 -1.80 9.53
N ALA A 136 -3.39 -1.95 8.20
CA ALA A 136 -4.35 -1.34 7.28
C ALA A 136 -5.77 -1.87 7.55
N GLY A 137 -6.72 -0.94 7.71
CA GLY A 137 -8.15 -1.24 7.92
C GLY A 137 -8.56 -1.52 9.37
N VAL A 138 -7.65 -1.35 10.33
CA VAL A 138 -7.95 -1.40 11.78
C VAL A 138 -7.49 -0.12 12.47
N THR A 139 -8.04 0.15 13.66
CA THR A 139 -7.66 1.29 14.50
C THR A 139 -6.28 1.07 15.13
N ASP A 140 -5.66 2.13 15.66
CA ASP A 140 -4.31 2.07 16.25
C ASP A 140 -4.19 1.03 17.37
N ASP A 141 -5.20 0.93 18.19
CA ASP A 141 -5.28 -0.05 19.31
C ASP A 141 -5.53 -1.50 18.85
N GLN A 142 -5.96 -1.69 17.61
CA GLN A 142 -6.28 -3.00 17.04
C GLN A 142 -5.17 -3.56 16.13
N THR A 143 -4.00 -2.92 16.05
CA THR A 143 -2.85 -3.42 15.29
C THR A 143 -2.15 -4.60 15.97
N ILE A 144 -1.40 -5.40 15.23
CA ILE A 144 -0.53 -6.45 15.79
C ILE A 144 0.41 -5.86 16.85
N ALA A 145 1.00 -4.71 16.55
CA ALA A 145 1.93 -4.03 17.45
C ALA A 145 1.27 -3.59 18.76
N SER A 146 0.04 -3.06 18.69
CA SER A 146 -0.70 -2.64 19.88
C SER A 146 -1.14 -3.83 20.73
N TYR A 147 -1.60 -4.92 20.12
CA TYR A 147 -1.89 -6.15 20.89
C TYR A 147 -0.64 -6.74 21.51
N LEU A 148 0.50 -6.73 20.82
CA LEU A 148 1.77 -7.18 21.38
C LEU A 148 2.18 -6.28 22.58
N GLY A 149 2.04 -4.97 22.44
CA GLY A 149 2.29 -4.01 23.51
C GLY A 149 1.39 -4.26 24.75
N GLN A 150 0.10 -4.52 24.50
CA GLN A 150 -0.83 -4.86 25.60
C GLN A 150 -0.44 -6.17 26.30
N ILE A 151 -0.07 -7.22 25.56
CA ILE A 151 0.42 -8.48 26.12
C ILE A 151 1.67 -8.24 26.98
N LEU A 152 2.59 -7.41 26.54
CA LEU A 152 3.79 -7.06 27.28
C LEU A 152 3.46 -6.33 28.60
N ILE A 153 2.51 -5.40 28.58
CA ILE A 153 2.00 -4.72 29.78
C ILE A 153 1.40 -5.72 30.75
N ASP A 154 0.51 -6.59 30.28
CA ASP A 154 -0.17 -7.60 31.08
C ASP A 154 0.82 -8.57 31.75
N ASN A 155 1.95 -8.85 31.07
CA ASN A 155 3.05 -9.66 31.57
C ASN A 155 4.14 -8.84 32.30
N LYS A 156 3.88 -7.59 32.66
CA LYS A 156 4.80 -6.69 33.41
C LYS A 156 6.18 -6.52 32.76
N LYS A 157 6.26 -6.64 31.45
CA LYS A 157 7.51 -6.45 30.69
C LYS A 157 7.60 -4.95 30.26
N ASN A 158 8.64 -4.26 30.69
CA ASN A 158 8.89 -2.85 30.35
C ASN A 158 9.52 -2.70 28.95
N ILE A 159 8.80 -3.13 27.92
CA ILE A 159 9.24 -3.15 26.53
C ILE A 159 8.24 -2.38 25.68
N CYS A 160 8.72 -1.38 24.92
CA CYS A 160 7.89 -0.65 23.96
C CYS A 160 7.87 -1.36 22.61
N VAL A 161 6.72 -1.30 21.94
CA VAL A 161 6.59 -1.78 20.55
C VAL A 161 6.53 -0.60 19.60
N LYS A 162 7.39 -0.59 18.60
CA LYS A 162 7.45 0.41 17.53
C LYS A 162 6.96 -0.22 16.23
N ASN A 163 5.89 0.30 15.65
CA ASN A 163 5.30 -0.22 14.42
C ASN A 163 5.83 0.52 13.21
N TYR A 164 6.79 -0.08 12.52
CA TYR A 164 7.36 0.42 11.28
C TYR A 164 6.85 -0.33 10.03
N GLY A 165 5.73 -1.02 10.15
CA GLY A 165 5.02 -1.56 8.99
C GLY A 165 4.72 -0.47 7.98
N ARG A 166 4.87 -0.77 6.68
CA ARG A 166 4.59 0.16 5.57
C ARG A 166 3.80 -0.54 4.48
N ARG A 167 2.82 0.16 3.94
CA ARG A 167 2.02 -0.39 2.85
C ARG A 167 2.90 -0.71 1.65
N SER A 168 2.74 -1.93 1.11
CA SER A 168 3.48 -2.45 -0.05
C SER A 168 4.98 -2.68 0.15
N TYR A 169 5.53 -2.51 1.37
CA TYR A 169 6.90 -2.91 1.65
C TYR A 169 7.04 -4.43 1.63
N TYR A 170 8.17 -4.89 1.16
CA TYR A 170 8.60 -6.28 1.14
C TYR A 170 10.02 -6.38 1.73
N SER A 171 10.49 -7.59 1.94
CA SER A 171 11.71 -7.88 2.70
C SER A 171 12.92 -7.00 2.39
N PHE A 172 13.14 -6.61 1.12
CA PHE A 172 14.23 -5.72 0.74
C PHE A 172 14.09 -4.32 1.33
N GLN A 173 12.92 -3.69 1.18
CA GLN A 173 12.67 -2.33 1.69
C GLN A 173 12.70 -2.30 3.22
N GLU A 174 12.24 -3.34 3.86
CA GLU A 174 12.28 -3.50 5.32
C GLU A 174 13.73 -3.61 5.82
N SER A 175 14.60 -4.30 5.08
CA SER A 175 16.03 -4.41 5.39
C SER A 175 16.74 -3.05 5.26
N ILE A 176 16.41 -2.26 4.24
CA ILE A 176 16.92 -0.89 4.07
C ILE A 176 16.42 0.02 5.21
N LEU A 177 15.16 -0.14 5.62
CA LEU A 177 14.59 0.65 6.73
C LEU A 177 15.26 0.33 8.06
N LEU A 178 15.57 -0.95 8.34
CA LEU A 178 16.38 -1.36 9.49
C LEU A 178 17.74 -0.65 9.47
N GLN A 179 18.47 -0.73 8.35
CA GLN A 179 19.79 -0.08 8.20
C GLN A 179 19.69 1.43 8.47
N LYS A 180 18.63 2.09 7.94
CA LYS A 180 18.41 3.52 8.16
C LYS A 180 18.18 3.85 9.65
N HIS A 181 17.45 3.01 10.38
CA HIS A 181 17.20 3.21 11.81
C HIS A 181 18.47 2.99 12.65
N ILE A 182 19.30 2.03 12.29
CA ILE A 182 20.61 1.82 12.92
C ILE A 182 21.50 3.05 12.71
N LEU A 183 21.63 3.52 11.47
CA LEU A 183 22.46 4.71 11.14
C LEU A 183 21.96 6.00 11.82
N LYS A 184 20.69 6.07 12.18
CA LYS A 184 20.11 7.18 12.96
C LYS A 184 20.20 6.97 14.48
N GLU A 185 20.86 5.92 14.93
CA GLU A 185 20.98 5.56 16.35
C GLU A 185 19.64 5.39 17.08
N THR A 186 18.58 5.08 16.30
CA THR A 186 17.22 4.86 16.84
C THR A 186 17.14 3.51 17.54
N ILE A 187 17.92 2.53 17.07
CA ILE A 187 18.00 1.15 17.59
C ILE A 187 19.23 1.04 18.48
N LYS A 188 19.08 0.39 19.62
CA LYS A 188 20.14 0.20 20.61
C LYS A 188 20.47 -1.29 20.79
N PRO A 189 21.67 -1.63 21.26
CA PRO A 189 22.01 -3.01 21.61
C PRO A 189 20.94 -3.62 22.53
N ASN A 190 20.66 -4.91 22.33
CA ASN A 190 19.61 -5.68 23.01
C ASN A 190 18.16 -5.34 22.63
N ASP A 191 17.91 -4.41 21.71
CA ASP A 191 16.57 -4.25 21.14
C ASP A 191 16.17 -5.49 20.30
N ILE A 192 14.88 -5.68 20.12
CA ILE A 192 14.31 -6.82 19.40
C ILE A 192 13.79 -6.35 18.06
N ILE A 193 14.20 -7.02 17.01
CA ILE A 193 13.78 -6.75 15.63
C ILE A 193 12.90 -7.89 15.13
N ILE A 194 11.72 -7.57 14.67
CA ILE A 194 10.76 -8.56 14.14
C ILE A 194 10.35 -8.14 12.74
N PHE A 195 10.57 -9.03 11.79
CA PHE A 195 10.09 -8.90 10.42
C PHE A 195 8.88 -9.81 10.21
N LEU A 196 7.83 -9.26 9.61
CA LEU A 196 6.61 -9.99 9.30
C LEU A 196 6.41 -10.01 7.78
N ASP A 197 7.11 -10.93 7.14
CA ASP A 197 7.20 -11.08 5.68
C ASP A 197 6.08 -11.98 5.11
N GLY A 198 5.94 -11.98 3.80
CA GLY A 198 5.20 -13.00 3.04
C GLY A 198 4.23 -12.47 1.99
N ILE A 199 3.29 -11.61 2.34
CA ILE A 199 2.24 -11.16 1.41
C ILE A 199 2.82 -10.36 0.24
N ASN A 200 3.76 -9.47 0.51
CA ASN A 200 4.31 -8.58 -0.49
C ASN A 200 5.41 -9.27 -1.32
N GLU A 201 6.14 -10.24 -0.75
CA GLU A 201 7.00 -11.15 -1.51
C GLU A 201 6.19 -11.93 -2.54
N ILE A 202 4.96 -12.28 -2.19
CA ILE A 202 4.01 -12.87 -3.14
C ILE A 202 3.68 -11.89 -4.29
N GLY A 203 3.66 -10.58 -4.02
CA GLY A 203 3.45 -9.51 -5.00
C GLY A 203 4.68 -9.18 -5.85
N TYR A 204 5.89 -9.61 -5.45
CA TYR A 204 7.12 -9.32 -6.17
C TYR A 204 7.03 -9.84 -7.61
N ARG A 205 7.05 -8.94 -8.56
CA ARG A 205 7.06 -9.28 -9.99
C ARG A 205 8.49 -9.54 -10.41
N ASP A 206 8.68 -10.56 -11.25
CA ASP A 206 9.95 -10.85 -11.92
C ASP A 206 10.64 -9.53 -12.33
N PRO A 207 11.93 -9.30 -11.97
CA PRO A 207 12.70 -8.15 -12.42
C PRO A 207 12.72 -7.96 -13.93
N LYS A 208 12.53 -9.04 -14.70
CA LYS A 208 12.31 -9.01 -16.14
C LYS A 208 10.96 -8.40 -16.54
N ASN A 209 10.02 -8.29 -15.59
CA ASN A 209 8.72 -7.66 -15.78
C ASN A 209 8.75 -6.25 -15.17
N THR A 210 9.40 -5.35 -15.87
CA THR A 210 9.77 -3.98 -15.52
C THR A 210 8.63 -3.05 -15.06
N ASN A 211 7.37 -3.51 -15.09
CA ASN A 211 6.22 -2.64 -14.88
C ASN A 211 6.09 -2.06 -13.47
N LEU A 212 6.55 -2.71 -12.39
CA LEU A 212 6.47 -2.11 -11.05
C LEU A 212 7.65 -1.17 -10.81
N LEU A 213 8.87 -1.59 -11.17
CA LEU A 213 10.03 -0.71 -11.13
C LEU A 213 9.86 0.45 -12.12
N THR A 214 9.34 0.19 -13.33
CA THR A 214 9.03 1.24 -14.30
C THR A 214 7.88 2.12 -13.82
N GLN A 215 6.89 1.61 -13.09
CA GLN A 215 5.85 2.44 -12.46
C GLN A 215 6.40 3.21 -11.25
N LEU A 216 7.24 2.62 -10.41
CA LEU A 216 7.91 3.34 -9.33
C LEU A 216 8.94 4.35 -9.88
N PHE A 217 9.68 3.99 -10.92
CA PHE A 217 10.54 4.91 -11.65
C PHE A 217 9.74 5.98 -12.40
N SER A 218 8.59 5.68 -12.97
CA SER A 218 7.75 6.67 -13.62
C SER A 218 7.11 7.61 -12.61
N ILE A 219 6.68 7.11 -11.44
CA ILE A 219 6.17 7.94 -10.34
C ILE A 219 7.29 8.80 -9.75
N SER A 220 8.48 8.24 -9.53
CA SER A 220 9.63 9.00 -9.06
C SER A 220 10.16 9.97 -10.11
N ASN A 221 10.27 9.55 -11.38
CA ASN A 221 10.66 10.42 -12.47
C ASN A 221 9.58 11.47 -12.76
N GLN A 222 8.30 11.13 -12.76
CA GLN A 222 7.24 12.12 -12.91
C GLN A 222 7.33 13.20 -11.83
N ARG A 223 7.59 12.87 -10.58
CA ARG A 223 7.75 13.86 -9.52
C ARG A 223 9.09 14.60 -9.57
N TYR A 224 10.17 13.95 -9.97
CA TYR A 224 11.50 14.56 -10.00
C TYR A 224 11.73 15.47 -11.23
N TRP A 225 11.17 15.12 -12.40
CA TRP A 225 11.25 15.91 -13.62
C TRP A 225 10.10 16.91 -13.77
N ASN A 226 9.00 16.73 -13.03
CA ASN A 226 7.80 17.56 -13.14
C ASN A 226 7.92 18.94 -12.48
N MET A 227 9.00 19.25 -11.79
CA MET A 227 9.03 20.52 -11.07
C MET A 227 9.34 21.76 -11.94
N GLN A 228 9.84 21.61 -13.16
CA GLN A 228 10.14 22.79 -14.00
C GLN A 228 9.62 22.73 -15.45
N ASP A 229 9.55 21.56 -16.11
CA ASP A 229 9.26 21.51 -17.56
C ASP A 229 7.89 20.91 -17.95
N ILE A 230 7.12 20.36 -17.03
CA ILE A 230 5.90 19.60 -17.31
C ILE A 230 4.64 20.24 -16.69
N GLY A 231 4.75 21.41 -16.10
CA GLY A 231 3.58 22.11 -15.51
C GLY A 231 2.38 22.16 -16.45
N PHE A 232 2.61 22.37 -17.74
CA PHE A 232 1.55 22.38 -18.73
C PHE A 232 0.97 20.99 -19.03
N LEU A 233 1.80 19.94 -19.12
CA LEU A 233 1.32 18.57 -19.31
C LEU A 233 0.61 18.02 -18.07
N VAL A 234 1.08 18.34 -16.88
CA VAL A 234 0.40 18.02 -15.61
C VAL A 234 -0.92 18.76 -15.51
N PHE A 235 -0.93 20.03 -15.90
CA PHE A 235 -2.17 20.81 -16.00
C PHE A 235 -3.15 20.16 -16.97
N LEU A 236 -2.71 19.80 -18.18
CA LEU A 236 -3.55 19.09 -19.15
C LEU A 236 -4.03 17.74 -18.61
N ASP A 237 -3.20 17.01 -17.87
CA ASP A 237 -3.55 15.72 -17.28
C ASP A 237 -4.53 15.85 -16.09
N SER A 238 -4.50 16.96 -15.38
CA SER A 238 -5.42 17.30 -14.30
C SER A 238 -6.82 17.72 -14.79
N LEU A 239 -6.96 18.08 -16.08
CA LEU A 239 -8.25 18.46 -16.63
C LEU A 239 -9.24 17.29 -16.57
N THR A 240 -10.45 17.56 -16.10
CA THR A 240 -11.51 16.56 -15.97
C THR A 240 -11.85 15.89 -17.32
N ILE A 241 -11.73 16.61 -18.42
CA ILE A 241 -11.89 16.07 -19.77
C ILE A 241 -10.90 14.94 -20.06
N ASN A 242 -9.65 15.06 -19.63
CA ASN A 242 -8.62 14.02 -19.80
C ASN A 242 -8.90 12.77 -18.98
N GLN A 243 -9.43 12.95 -17.77
CA GLN A 243 -9.89 11.83 -16.95
C GLN A 243 -11.04 11.07 -17.60
N PHE A 244 -11.99 11.78 -18.24
CA PHE A 244 -13.06 11.16 -19.01
C PHE A 244 -12.55 10.41 -20.23
N VAL A 245 -11.63 10.98 -20.99
CA VAL A 245 -10.99 10.33 -22.15
C VAL A 245 -10.25 9.06 -21.71
N LYS A 246 -9.47 9.11 -20.65
CA LYS A 246 -8.79 7.92 -20.06
C LYS A 246 -9.79 6.84 -19.65
N LEU A 247 -10.93 7.19 -19.08
CA LEU A 247 -11.99 6.23 -18.73
C LEU A 247 -12.64 5.60 -19.96
N LEU A 248 -12.89 6.37 -21.01
CA LEU A 248 -13.44 5.86 -22.28
C LEU A 248 -12.44 4.91 -22.95
N LEU A 249 -11.18 5.31 -23.06
CA LEU A 249 -10.11 4.47 -23.62
C LEU A 249 -9.95 3.17 -22.79
N LYS A 250 -9.97 3.24 -21.48
CA LYS A 250 -9.92 2.05 -20.59
C LYS A 250 -11.12 1.12 -20.78
N LYS A 251 -12.30 1.64 -21.15
CA LYS A 251 -13.46 0.80 -21.48
C LYS A 251 -13.31 0.11 -22.83
N ILE A 252 -12.68 0.78 -23.79
CA ILE A 252 -12.40 0.23 -25.13
C ILE A 252 -11.32 -0.84 -25.02
N ASP A 253 -10.22 -0.58 -24.29
CA ASP A 253 -9.15 -1.53 -24.06
C ASP A 253 -9.62 -2.79 -23.32
N LYS A 254 -10.51 -2.66 -22.32
CA LYS A 254 -11.08 -3.83 -21.64
C LYS A 254 -11.84 -4.79 -22.56
N LYS A 255 -12.34 -4.33 -23.70
CA LYS A 255 -12.99 -5.18 -24.70
C LYS A 255 -11.99 -5.94 -25.55
N ASN A 256 -10.74 -5.50 -25.62
CA ASN A 256 -9.70 -6.05 -26.51
C ASN A 256 -8.58 -6.80 -25.80
N THR A 257 -8.52 -6.80 -24.45
CA THR A 257 -7.44 -7.48 -23.74
C THR A 257 -7.83 -8.92 -23.40
N ASN A 258 -7.56 -9.83 -24.33
CA ASN A 258 -7.07 -11.14 -23.98
C ASN A 258 -5.65 -10.95 -23.42
N GLU A 259 -5.48 -10.54 -22.16
CA GLU A 259 -4.16 -10.55 -21.54
C GLU A 259 -3.61 -11.98 -21.61
N PRO A 260 -2.41 -12.20 -22.18
CA PRO A 260 -1.83 -13.54 -22.22
C PRO A 260 -1.73 -14.05 -20.78
N LYS A 261 -2.26 -15.26 -20.52
CA LYS A 261 -2.11 -15.93 -19.22
C LYS A 261 -0.64 -15.90 -18.83
N LYS A 262 -0.30 -15.21 -17.76
CA LYS A 262 1.08 -15.15 -17.27
C LYS A 262 1.50 -16.57 -16.87
N ILE A 263 2.42 -17.14 -17.63
CA ILE A 263 3.01 -18.43 -17.31
C ILE A 263 4.15 -18.14 -16.32
N TYR A 264 3.95 -18.55 -15.09
CA TYR A 264 4.98 -18.46 -14.05
C TYR A 264 5.84 -19.74 -14.09
N THR A 265 7.12 -19.56 -14.36
CA THR A 265 8.09 -20.67 -14.44
C THR A 265 8.51 -21.15 -13.05
N LYS A 266 9.15 -22.33 -12.97
CA LYS A 266 9.76 -22.81 -11.73
C LYS A 266 10.79 -21.80 -11.19
N ASP A 267 11.57 -21.20 -12.07
CA ASP A 267 12.60 -20.21 -11.74
C ASP A 267 12.02 -18.96 -11.08
N TYR A 268 10.79 -18.56 -11.45
CA TYR A 268 10.10 -17.42 -10.80
C TYR A 268 9.89 -17.66 -9.30
N PHE A 269 9.47 -18.86 -8.90
CA PHE A 269 9.25 -19.19 -7.49
C PHE A 269 10.57 -19.31 -6.74
N GLU A 270 11.57 -19.95 -7.36
CA GLU A 270 12.90 -20.08 -6.76
C GLU A 270 13.55 -18.70 -6.55
N ASN A 271 13.46 -17.80 -7.50
CA ASN A 271 13.99 -16.45 -7.38
C ASN A 271 13.34 -15.66 -6.23
N ILE A 272 12.05 -15.82 -5.98
CA ILE A 272 11.38 -15.19 -4.83
C ILE A 272 11.93 -15.72 -3.51
N LYS A 273 12.11 -17.04 -3.41
CA LYS A 273 12.67 -17.70 -2.24
C LYS A 273 14.10 -17.24 -1.97
N ILE A 274 14.97 -17.29 -2.99
CA ILE A 274 16.35 -16.83 -2.90
C ILE A 274 16.43 -15.36 -2.49
N THR A 275 15.56 -14.52 -3.02
CA THR A 275 15.50 -13.10 -2.66
C THR A 275 15.16 -12.91 -1.18
N LEU A 276 14.17 -13.65 -0.66
CA LEU A 276 13.82 -13.60 0.74
C LEU A 276 14.97 -14.12 1.62
N GLU A 277 15.56 -15.27 1.27
CA GLU A 277 16.71 -15.85 1.99
C GLU A 277 17.90 -14.89 2.05
N ASN A 278 18.25 -14.24 0.95
CA ASN A 278 19.33 -13.26 0.92
C ASN A 278 19.05 -12.05 1.82
N ASN A 279 17.81 -11.55 1.84
CA ASN A 279 17.42 -10.49 2.74
C ASN A 279 17.47 -10.91 4.21
N ILE A 280 17.09 -12.15 4.52
CA ILE A 280 17.17 -12.71 5.87
C ILE A 280 18.63 -12.82 6.32
N ILE A 281 19.52 -13.39 5.50
CA ILE A 281 20.95 -13.49 5.78
C ILE A 281 21.55 -12.10 6.05
N PHE A 282 21.18 -11.10 5.23
CA PHE A 282 21.62 -9.72 5.41
C PHE A 282 21.15 -9.15 6.76
N ARG A 283 19.86 -9.33 7.11
CA ARG A 283 19.27 -8.87 8.38
C ARG A 283 19.94 -9.52 9.59
N GLU A 284 20.14 -10.84 9.53
CA GLU A 284 20.79 -11.60 10.62
C GLU A 284 22.24 -11.16 10.86
N ASN A 285 22.99 -10.91 9.78
CA ASN A 285 24.36 -10.39 9.91
C ASN A 285 24.38 -8.98 10.53
N ILE A 286 23.46 -8.10 10.14
CA ILE A 286 23.32 -6.78 10.76
C ILE A 286 22.96 -6.94 12.24
N CYS A 287 21.95 -7.74 12.55
CA CYS A 287 21.50 -7.92 13.93
C CYS A 287 22.61 -8.46 14.82
N LYS A 288 23.36 -9.44 14.34
CA LYS A 288 24.51 -9.98 15.05
C LYS A 288 25.59 -8.93 15.30
N SER A 289 25.84 -8.05 14.32
CA SER A 289 26.87 -7.00 14.42
C SER A 289 26.50 -5.88 15.41
N TYR A 290 25.23 -5.73 15.73
CA TYR A 290 24.71 -4.68 16.61
C TYR A 290 24.09 -5.22 17.91
N ASP A 291 24.35 -6.48 18.27
CA ASP A 291 23.81 -7.15 19.46
C ASP A 291 22.29 -7.07 19.55
N LEU A 292 21.60 -7.34 18.42
CA LEU A 292 20.14 -7.32 18.32
C LEU A 292 19.58 -8.74 18.24
N SER A 293 18.40 -8.95 18.81
CA SER A 293 17.64 -10.19 18.62
C SER A 293 16.74 -10.06 17.41
N CYS A 294 16.97 -10.87 16.35
CA CYS A 294 16.19 -10.80 15.11
C CYS A 294 15.29 -12.02 14.93
N TYR A 295 14.05 -11.76 14.51
CA TYR A 295 13.05 -12.77 14.16
C TYR A 295 12.47 -12.48 12.77
N ASN A 296 12.62 -13.43 11.83
CA ASN A 296 12.06 -13.37 10.49
C ASN A 296 10.84 -14.30 10.45
N LEU A 297 9.64 -13.72 10.42
CA LEU A 297 8.38 -14.46 10.57
C LEU A 297 7.60 -14.46 9.25
N LEU A 298 7.14 -15.62 8.82
CA LEU A 298 6.24 -15.77 7.70
C LEU A 298 4.79 -15.68 8.19
N GLN A 299 4.10 -14.61 7.80
CA GLN A 299 2.77 -14.27 8.27
C GLN A 299 1.65 -15.17 7.72
N PRO A 300 0.47 -15.24 8.37
CA PRO A 300 -0.72 -15.87 7.81
C PRO A 300 -1.19 -15.19 6.53
N PHE A 301 -1.81 -15.97 5.63
CA PHE A 301 -2.32 -15.47 4.36
C PHE A 301 -3.70 -16.05 4.04
N ALA A 302 -4.66 -15.17 3.70
CA ALA A 302 -6.06 -15.54 3.53
C ALA A 302 -6.30 -16.66 2.52
N THR A 303 -5.58 -16.66 1.41
CA THR A 303 -5.77 -17.64 0.33
C THR A 303 -5.34 -19.06 0.71
N ILE A 304 -4.50 -19.23 1.74
CA ILE A 304 -4.07 -20.54 2.24
C ILE A 304 -5.14 -21.14 3.14
N HIS A 305 -5.87 -20.29 3.84
CA HIS A 305 -7.00 -20.66 4.69
C HIS A 305 -8.32 -20.72 3.90
N GLY A 306 -8.28 -20.93 2.57
CA GLY A 306 -9.32 -20.73 1.58
C GLY A 306 -10.73 -21.25 1.93
N MET A 307 -10.89 -22.37 2.64
CA MET A 307 -12.21 -22.81 3.11
C MET A 307 -12.80 -21.89 4.21
N TYR A 308 -11.95 -21.13 4.89
CA TYR A 308 -12.33 -20.16 5.91
C TYR A 308 -12.81 -18.85 5.31
N PHE A 309 -12.18 -18.43 4.24
CA PHE A 309 -12.47 -17.18 3.54
C PHE A 309 -13.88 -17.20 2.91
N GLU A 310 -14.27 -18.31 2.28
CA GLU A 310 -15.59 -18.46 1.66
C GLU A 310 -16.73 -18.43 2.67
N LYS A 311 -16.53 -18.99 3.88
CA LYS A 311 -17.54 -19.04 4.93
C LYS A 311 -17.61 -17.79 5.80
N GLN A 312 -16.49 -17.05 5.95
CA GLN A 312 -16.41 -15.91 6.86
C GLN A 312 -16.65 -14.57 6.18
N ILE A 313 -16.30 -14.42 4.91
CA ILE A 313 -16.54 -13.20 4.14
C ILE A 313 -17.73 -13.47 3.20
N GLY A 314 -18.89 -13.70 3.77
CA GLY A 314 -20.12 -13.91 3.03
C GLY A 314 -20.46 -12.69 2.19
N GLY A 315 -19.90 -12.56 0.99
CA GLY A 315 -20.29 -11.57 0.01
C GLY A 315 -19.20 -10.65 -0.52
N VAL A 316 -18.05 -10.51 0.11
CA VAL A 316 -16.99 -9.63 -0.40
C VAL A 316 -16.23 -10.32 -1.54
N ASN A 317 -16.65 -10.05 -2.78
CA ASN A 317 -15.99 -10.43 -4.03
C ASN A 317 -15.78 -11.95 -4.28
N LYS A 318 -16.85 -12.63 -4.64
CA LYS A 318 -16.83 -13.97 -5.26
C LYS A 318 -15.81 -14.10 -6.41
N SER A 319 -15.43 -13.00 -7.06
CA SER A 319 -14.54 -13.02 -8.23
C SER A 319 -13.09 -13.40 -7.93
N PHE A 320 -12.59 -13.19 -6.70
CA PHE A 320 -11.21 -13.55 -6.35
C PHE A 320 -11.10 -15.01 -5.88
N VAL A 321 -12.14 -15.52 -5.27
CA VAL A 321 -12.20 -16.89 -4.74
C VAL A 321 -12.53 -17.90 -5.83
N ASN A 322 -13.17 -17.47 -6.91
CA ASN A 322 -13.61 -18.34 -8.01
C ASN A 322 -12.51 -18.64 -9.04
N ASP A 323 -11.37 -17.94 -9.01
CA ASP A 323 -10.25 -18.24 -9.89
C ASP A 323 -9.33 -19.29 -9.24
N LYS A 324 -9.64 -20.57 -9.52
CA LYS A 324 -8.87 -21.72 -9.03
C LYS A 324 -7.39 -21.66 -9.41
N ASP A 325 -7.05 -21.07 -10.56
CA ASP A 325 -5.68 -20.93 -11.04
C ASP A 325 -4.90 -19.93 -10.18
N SER A 326 -5.53 -18.79 -9.83
CA SER A 326 -4.93 -17.80 -8.92
C SER A 326 -4.71 -18.38 -7.52
N ILE A 327 -5.67 -19.13 -6.99
CA ILE A 327 -5.53 -19.78 -5.67
C ILE A 327 -4.38 -20.79 -5.69
N LYS A 328 -4.33 -21.66 -6.70
CA LYS A 328 -3.25 -22.65 -6.88
C LYS A 328 -1.88 -21.97 -6.98
N PHE A 329 -1.81 -20.87 -7.72
CA PHE A 329 -0.61 -20.08 -7.88
C PHE A 329 -0.15 -19.47 -6.55
N LEU A 330 -1.04 -18.82 -5.81
CA LEU A 330 -0.73 -18.20 -4.52
C LEU A 330 -0.33 -19.26 -3.48
N LYS A 331 -0.98 -20.42 -3.48
CA LYS A 331 -0.61 -21.54 -2.61
C LYS A 331 0.81 -22.04 -2.92
N LYS A 332 1.15 -22.26 -4.20
CA LYS A 332 2.49 -22.69 -4.60
C LYS A 332 3.58 -21.68 -4.13
N ARG A 333 3.32 -20.38 -4.30
CA ARG A 333 4.25 -19.34 -3.83
C ARG A 333 4.44 -19.39 -2.32
N TRP A 334 3.34 -19.54 -1.57
CA TRP A 334 3.40 -19.66 -0.13
C TRP A 334 4.18 -20.89 0.30
N ASP A 335 3.92 -22.04 -0.31
CA ASP A 335 4.64 -23.27 -0.04
C ASP A 335 6.14 -23.10 -0.28
N THR A 336 6.51 -22.35 -1.34
CA THR A 336 7.91 -22.00 -1.63
C THR A 336 8.52 -21.09 -0.53
N LEU A 337 7.80 -20.08 -0.05
CA LEU A 337 8.30 -19.17 0.99
C LEU A 337 8.47 -19.86 2.34
N LYS A 338 7.63 -20.86 2.65
CA LYS A 338 7.78 -21.65 3.89
C LYS A 338 9.08 -22.47 3.94
N GLU A 339 9.64 -22.78 2.79
CA GLU A 339 10.90 -23.51 2.66
C GLU A 339 12.13 -22.59 2.72
N ALA A 340 11.94 -21.27 2.78
CA ALA A 340 13.05 -20.33 2.84
C ALA A 340 13.82 -20.48 4.16
N LYS A 341 15.16 -20.51 4.05
CA LYS A 341 16.05 -20.63 5.23
C LYS A 341 15.95 -19.39 6.10
N GLY A 342 15.98 -19.58 7.41
CA GLY A 342 15.92 -18.51 8.41
C GLY A 342 14.51 -17.97 8.68
N VAL A 343 13.46 -18.51 8.00
CA VAL A 343 12.07 -18.14 8.25
C VAL A 343 11.45 -18.98 9.35
N THR A 344 10.84 -18.32 10.33
CA THR A 344 9.91 -18.94 11.27
C THR A 344 8.48 -18.81 10.76
N ASN A 345 7.87 -19.93 10.41
CA ASN A 345 6.51 -19.93 9.88
C ASN A 345 5.47 -19.78 11.01
N ILE A 346 4.71 -18.69 11.00
CA ILE A 346 3.59 -18.44 11.91
C ILE A 346 2.23 -18.44 11.20
N SER A 347 2.16 -18.94 9.98
CA SER A 347 0.93 -18.95 9.19
C SER A 347 -0.21 -19.76 9.84
N ASP A 348 0.13 -20.67 10.76
CA ASP A 348 -0.80 -21.45 11.56
C ASP A 348 -1.50 -20.65 12.68
N ALA A 349 -1.10 -19.41 12.95
CA ALA A 349 -1.66 -18.58 14.02
C ALA A 349 -3.20 -18.44 13.94
N LEU A 350 -3.76 -18.59 12.73
CA LEU A 350 -5.19 -18.53 12.47
C LEU A 350 -5.81 -19.89 12.15
N ALA A 351 -5.05 -20.99 12.24
CA ALA A 351 -5.57 -22.32 12.00
C ALA A 351 -6.70 -22.65 12.99
N ASN A 352 -7.72 -23.34 12.49
CA ASN A 352 -8.90 -23.76 13.25
C ASN A 352 -9.72 -22.63 13.93
N SER A 353 -9.47 -21.37 13.61
CA SER A 353 -10.26 -20.25 14.13
C SER A 353 -11.67 -20.25 13.51
N LYS A 354 -12.71 -20.12 14.35
CA LYS A 354 -14.10 -19.91 13.92
C LYS A 354 -14.48 -18.42 13.82
N LYS A 355 -13.58 -17.52 14.22
CA LYS A 355 -13.81 -16.07 14.20
C LYS A 355 -13.30 -15.47 12.89
N LEU A 356 -13.82 -14.31 12.54
CA LEU A 356 -13.39 -13.57 11.35
C LEU A 356 -11.88 -13.28 11.43
N GLY A 357 -11.12 -13.84 10.50
CA GLY A 357 -9.66 -13.66 10.44
C GLY A 357 -9.23 -12.46 9.60
N TYR A 358 -10.04 -12.07 8.61
CA TYR A 358 -9.66 -11.06 7.62
C TYR A 358 -10.79 -10.08 7.39
N ILE A 359 -10.47 -8.80 7.22
CA ILE A 359 -11.42 -7.73 6.89
C ILE A 359 -11.57 -7.54 5.38
N ASP A 360 -10.60 -7.98 4.62
CA ASP A 360 -10.60 -8.05 3.16
C ASP A 360 -9.74 -9.23 2.68
N LYS A 361 -9.28 -9.22 1.43
CA LYS A 361 -8.49 -10.31 0.82
C LYS A 361 -7.11 -10.51 1.45
N VAL A 362 -6.60 -9.52 2.18
CA VAL A 362 -5.21 -9.45 2.64
C VAL A 362 -5.11 -9.08 4.11
N HIS A 363 -5.90 -8.08 4.55
CA HIS A 363 -5.71 -7.44 5.84
C HIS A 363 -6.47 -8.17 6.95
N TYR A 364 -5.86 -8.19 8.12
CA TYR A 364 -6.35 -8.93 9.27
C TYR A 364 -7.46 -8.19 10.03
N SER A 365 -8.39 -8.96 10.59
CA SER A 365 -9.31 -8.47 11.60
C SER A 365 -8.60 -8.20 12.94
N PRO A 366 -9.21 -7.45 13.86
CA PRO A 366 -8.66 -7.28 15.22
C PRO A 366 -8.39 -8.60 15.92
N TYR A 367 -9.28 -9.58 15.76
CA TYR A 367 -9.07 -10.92 16.32
C TYR A 367 -7.81 -11.59 15.77
N ALA A 368 -7.58 -11.53 14.45
CA ALA A 368 -6.41 -12.13 13.83
C ALA A 368 -5.12 -11.40 14.27
N ASN A 369 -5.14 -10.08 14.33
CA ASN A 369 -4.01 -9.28 14.82
C ASN A 369 -3.62 -9.69 16.25
N LYS A 370 -4.61 -9.92 17.12
CA LYS A 370 -4.37 -10.40 18.49
C LYS A 370 -3.74 -11.80 18.49
N ARG A 371 -4.25 -12.74 17.69
CA ARG A 371 -3.69 -14.10 17.60
C ARG A 371 -2.25 -14.12 17.08
N ILE A 372 -1.96 -13.26 16.10
CA ILE A 372 -0.61 -13.09 15.56
C ILE A 372 0.33 -12.51 16.65
N ALA A 373 -0.13 -11.49 17.38
CA ALA A 373 0.64 -10.91 18.48
C ALA A 373 0.93 -11.92 19.59
N GLU A 374 -0.03 -12.76 19.97
CA GLU A 374 0.16 -13.86 20.93
C GLU A 374 1.23 -14.87 20.43
N LYS A 375 1.18 -15.21 19.14
CA LYS A 375 2.17 -16.12 18.54
C LYS A 375 3.57 -15.51 18.52
N ILE A 376 3.68 -14.21 18.18
CA ILE A 376 4.94 -13.45 18.21
C ILE A 376 5.48 -13.41 19.64
N PHE A 377 4.65 -13.10 20.64
CA PHE A 377 5.05 -13.08 22.04
C PHE A 377 5.63 -14.43 22.48
N ASN A 378 4.94 -15.52 22.17
CA ASN A 378 5.41 -16.87 22.53
C ASN A 378 6.75 -17.25 21.87
N ILE A 379 7.04 -16.72 20.67
CA ILE A 379 8.32 -16.99 19.98
C ILE A 379 9.44 -16.13 20.58
N ALA A 380 9.17 -14.83 20.75
CA ALA A 380 10.22 -13.88 21.16
C ALA A 380 10.54 -13.95 22.67
N PHE A 381 9.65 -14.50 23.50
CA PHE A 381 9.77 -14.49 24.96
C PHE A 381 9.64 -15.87 25.61
N LYS A 382 9.65 -16.96 24.82
CA LYS A 382 9.52 -18.32 25.32
C LYS A 382 10.61 -18.72 26.32
N ASP A 383 11.79 -18.15 26.17
CA ASP A 383 12.98 -18.48 26.95
C ASP A 383 13.34 -17.41 27.99
N LEU A 384 12.41 -16.50 28.31
CA LEU A 384 12.64 -15.36 29.22
C LEU A 384 11.90 -15.51 30.56
N ASP A 385 11.33 -16.70 30.84
CA ASP A 385 10.71 -17.04 32.14
C ASP A 385 11.71 -17.77 33.07
#